data_5cdf71eeed4d8cb72165b97e7f97e4bb
#
_entry.id   5cdf71eeed4d8cb72165b97e7f97e4bb
#
_cell.length_a   1.000
_cell.length_b   1.000
_cell.length_c   1.000
_cell.angle_alpha   90.00
_cell.angle_beta   90.00
_cell.angle_gamma   90.00
#
_symmetry.space_group_name_H-M   'P 1'
#
loop_
_entity.id
_entity.type
_entity.pdbx_description
1 polymer ?
#
loop_
_entity_poly.entity_id
_entity_poly.type
_entity_poly.pdbx_seq_one_letter_code
_entity_poly.pdbx_strand_id
1 'polypeptide(L)'
;IKVLLTPGIGRVALSQSTGAVTVTDTPDVLDRIGSMLERENTTLTKQVTLHAKVLSLTLNDANEVGVNWDVVYRSLSRQFEFTTPFQPASSAGTLGASVINTGKFAGTNVIVSALSTLGTVNTITSPSLKTLNLRPAPIQIARQIGYIQSSQISQTEGAGTLGGLTPGFVTVGFNMTVVPRLLAQNEEMILQYSINISALNELRSEEAGGTKIEMPDIDTRNFNSEVRLHAGETLILHGFEQDNHTSNRRGMGSPFAWMLGGSARGQRQRTAIVILITPEVGSSISAMR
;
A
#
# COMPACT_ATOMS: atom_id res chain seq x y z
N ILE A 1 7.84 -6.33 35.52
CA ILE A 1 7.91 -5.76 36.90
C ILE A 1 7.92 -6.88 37.94
N LYS A 2 6.96 -7.82 37.95
CA LYS A 2 6.87 -8.89 39.01
C LYS A 2 8.16 -9.65 39.23
N VAL A 3 8.99 -9.88 38.22
CA VAL A 3 10.26 -10.61 38.28
C VAL A 3 11.37 -9.78 38.96
N LEU A 4 11.24 -8.48 38.98
CA LEU A 4 12.23 -7.56 39.59
C LEU A 4 11.95 -7.28 41.07
N LEU A 5 10.77 -7.63 41.56
CA LEU A 5 10.39 -7.40 42.96
C LEU A 5 11.13 -8.29 43.92
N THR A 6 11.46 -7.76 45.09
CA THR A 6 12.09 -8.52 46.17
C THR A 6 11.11 -9.58 46.71
N PRO A 7 11.51 -10.87 46.74
CA PRO A 7 10.66 -11.93 47.27
C PRO A 7 10.21 -11.65 48.73
N GLY A 8 8.91 -11.68 48.97
CA GLY A 8 8.31 -11.48 50.32
C GLY A 8 8.11 -10.04 50.75
N ILE A 9 8.69 -9.03 50.09
CA ILE A 9 8.59 -7.61 50.42
C ILE A 9 7.88 -6.83 49.32
N GLY A 10 8.28 -7.06 48.05
CA GLY A 10 7.82 -6.31 46.89
C GLY A 10 6.35 -6.52 46.59
N ARG A 11 5.62 -5.44 46.38
CA ARG A 11 4.19 -5.40 45.97
C ARG A 11 4.02 -4.53 44.75
N VAL A 12 3.17 -4.97 43.82
CA VAL A 12 2.79 -4.19 42.62
C VAL A 12 1.27 -4.19 42.52
N ALA A 13 0.70 -3.02 42.32
CA ALA A 13 -0.69 -2.84 41.96
C ALA A 13 -0.81 -2.09 40.63
N LEU A 14 -1.69 -2.56 39.77
CA LEU A 14 -1.98 -1.96 38.45
C LEU A 14 -3.41 -1.42 38.45
N SER A 15 -3.58 -0.14 38.25
CA SER A 15 -4.88 0.47 37.94
C SER A 15 -5.10 0.48 36.43
N GLN A 16 -5.99 -0.39 35.96
CA GLN A 16 -6.31 -0.48 34.53
C GLN A 16 -7.03 0.76 33.99
N SER A 17 -7.80 1.43 34.83
CA SER A 17 -8.59 2.62 34.47
C SER A 17 -7.71 3.86 34.24
N THR A 18 -6.65 4.01 35.04
CA THR A 18 -5.73 5.16 34.96
C THR A 18 -4.40 4.83 34.26
N GLY A 19 -4.12 3.55 34.01
CA GLY A 19 -2.82 3.11 33.50
C GLY A 19 -1.67 3.29 34.51
N ALA A 20 -1.99 3.57 35.78
CA ALA A 20 -0.99 3.80 36.82
C ALA A 20 -0.50 2.48 37.41
N VAL A 21 0.79 2.41 37.68
CA VAL A 21 1.45 1.28 38.38
C VAL A 21 1.96 1.81 39.72
N THR A 22 1.53 1.20 40.80
CA THR A 22 2.05 1.48 42.14
C THR A 22 2.96 0.33 42.54
N VAL A 23 4.20 0.63 42.91
CA VAL A 23 5.19 -0.35 43.34
C VAL A 23 5.68 0.02 44.74
N THR A 24 5.76 -0.98 45.62
CA THR A 24 6.37 -0.87 46.94
C THR A 24 7.46 -1.91 47.06
N ASP A 25 8.69 -1.47 47.24
CA ASP A 25 9.88 -2.34 47.39
C ASP A 25 11.02 -1.54 48.01
N THR A 26 12.23 -2.15 48.06
CA THR A 26 13.45 -1.48 48.49
C THR A 26 13.86 -0.36 47.51
N PRO A 27 14.56 0.72 47.97
CA PRO A 27 14.95 1.82 47.12
C PRO A 27 15.68 1.42 45.85
N ASP A 28 16.65 0.50 45.97
CA ASP A 28 17.42 -0.02 44.81
C ASP A 28 16.54 -0.68 43.73
N VAL A 29 15.50 -1.40 44.12
CA VAL A 29 14.56 -2.05 43.21
C VAL A 29 13.64 -1.01 42.58
N LEU A 30 13.20 0.00 43.34
CA LEU A 30 12.37 1.09 42.85
C LEU A 30 13.12 1.91 41.78
N ASP A 31 14.40 2.22 41.98
CA ASP A 31 15.22 2.93 41.00
C ASP A 31 15.39 2.16 39.67
N ARG A 32 15.60 0.83 39.77
CA ARG A 32 15.64 -0.03 38.58
C ARG A 32 14.31 -0.08 37.86
N ILE A 33 13.22 -0.22 38.58
CA ILE A 33 11.87 -0.25 37.98
C ILE A 33 11.55 1.11 37.37
N GLY A 34 11.89 2.21 38.06
CA GLY A 34 11.70 3.57 37.56
C GLY A 34 12.42 3.79 36.21
N SER A 35 13.72 3.46 36.18
CA SER A 35 14.55 3.60 34.97
C SER A 35 14.08 2.69 33.82
N MET A 36 13.56 1.50 34.13
CA MET A 36 12.96 0.61 33.14
C MET A 36 11.68 1.20 32.57
N LEU A 37 10.76 1.66 33.42
CA LEU A 37 9.49 2.23 32.99
C LEU A 37 9.69 3.51 32.19
N GLU A 38 10.67 4.34 32.55
CA GLU A 38 10.99 5.54 31.81
C GLU A 38 11.51 5.22 30.39
N ARG A 39 12.39 4.23 30.24
CA ARG A 39 12.85 3.76 28.93
C ARG A 39 11.71 3.20 28.09
N GLU A 40 10.86 2.35 28.68
CA GLU A 40 9.70 1.79 27.99
C GLU A 40 8.72 2.89 27.55
N ASN A 41 8.40 3.83 28.44
CA ASN A 41 7.55 4.95 28.10
C ASN A 41 8.12 5.81 26.96
N THR A 42 9.41 6.11 27.02
CA THR A 42 10.09 6.86 25.95
C THR A 42 10.01 6.11 24.62
N THR A 43 10.16 4.79 24.64
CA THR A 43 10.10 3.97 23.43
C THR A 43 8.68 3.87 22.89
N LEU A 44 7.68 3.66 23.74
CA LEU A 44 6.28 3.52 23.36
C LEU A 44 5.67 4.84 22.86
N THR A 45 6.15 5.99 23.38
CA THR A 45 5.64 7.31 22.98
C THR A 45 6.34 7.91 21.77
N LYS A 46 7.39 7.24 21.23
CA LYS A 46 8.02 7.68 19.99
C LYS A 46 6.99 7.73 18.85
N GLN A 47 7.00 8.84 18.15
CA GLN A 47 6.14 9.03 16.97
C GLN A 47 6.87 8.58 15.71
N VAL A 48 6.15 7.87 14.85
CA VAL A 48 6.61 7.49 13.52
C VAL A 48 5.70 8.17 12.50
N THR A 49 6.29 8.92 11.60
CA THR A 49 5.61 9.47 10.43
C THR A 49 5.85 8.55 9.26
N LEU A 50 4.80 8.16 8.57
CA LEU A 50 4.85 7.27 7.41
C LEU A 50 4.42 8.06 6.18
N HIS A 51 5.29 8.15 5.19
CA HIS A 51 4.99 8.72 3.89
C HIS A 51 4.85 7.58 2.89
N ALA A 52 3.68 7.44 2.29
CA ALA A 52 3.46 6.46 1.23
C ALA A 52 3.20 7.17 -0.10
N LYS A 53 3.64 6.57 -1.21
CA LYS A 53 3.28 6.97 -2.57
C LYS A 53 2.87 5.74 -3.35
N VAL A 54 1.70 5.78 -3.94
CA VAL A 54 1.20 4.75 -4.85
C VAL A 54 1.32 5.29 -6.27
N LEU A 55 2.12 4.60 -7.08
CA LEU A 55 2.45 5.00 -8.45
C LEU A 55 1.89 3.98 -9.43
N SER A 56 1.38 4.46 -10.55
CA SER A 56 1.07 3.66 -11.73
C SER A 56 2.13 3.92 -12.80
N LEU A 57 2.85 2.89 -13.19
CA LEU A 57 3.84 2.93 -14.26
C LEU A 57 3.26 2.26 -15.50
N THR A 58 3.09 3.01 -16.57
CA THR A 58 2.73 2.49 -17.89
C THR A 58 4.00 2.37 -18.72
N LEU A 59 4.37 1.13 -19.06
CA LEU A 59 5.61 0.84 -19.77
C LEU A 59 5.56 1.30 -21.22
N ASN A 60 6.64 1.91 -21.69
CA ASN A 60 6.77 2.40 -23.07
C ASN A 60 7.07 1.27 -24.08
N ASP A 61 7.70 0.19 -23.62
CA ASP A 61 8.12 -0.91 -24.48
C ASP A 61 7.26 -2.16 -24.25
N ALA A 62 6.51 -2.54 -25.28
CA ALA A 62 5.58 -3.66 -25.22
C ALA A 62 6.27 -5.03 -25.32
N ASN A 63 7.58 -5.07 -25.60
CA ASN A 63 8.35 -6.29 -25.85
C ASN A 63 9.09 -6.83 -24.62
N GLU A 64 9.24 -6.04 -23.54
CA GLU A 64 9.86 -6.51 -22.30
C GLU A 64 8.86 -7.27 -21.42
N VAL A 65 9.34 -8.36 -20.83
CA VAL A 65 8.56 -9.14 -19.88
C VAL A 65 8.72 -8.52 -18.50
N GLY A 66 7.84 -7.56 -18.16
CA GLY A 66 7.80 -6.93 -16.86
C GLY A 66 8.64 -5.65 -16.71
N VAL A 67 8.60 -5.07 -15.50
CA VAL A 67 9.45 -3.93 -15.14
C VAL A 67 10.89 -4.43 -14.97
N ASN A 68 11.81 -3.90 -15.77
CA ASN A 68 13.23 -4.23 -15.64
C ASN A 68 13.84 -3.48 -14.44
N TRP A 69 13.73 -4.11 -13.28
CA TRP A 69 14.25 -3.56 -12.03
C TRP A 69 15.76 -3.37 -12.03
N ASP A 70 16.51 -4.16 -12.80
CA ASP A 70 17.96 -3.98 -12.96
C ASP A 70 18.31 -2.64 -13.58
N VAL A 71 17.50 -2.14 -14.52
CA VAL A 71 17.70 -0.81 -15.12
C VAL A 71 17.39 0.27 -14.09
N VAL A 72 16.29 0.13 -13.34
CA VAL A 72 15.95 1.07 -12.26
C VAL A 72 17.07 1.15 -11.23
N TYR A 73 17.57 0.00 -10.77
CA TYR A 73 18.62 -0.03 -9.75
C TYR A 73 19.97 0.45 -10.28
N ARG A 74 20.34 0.15 -11.53
CA ARG A 74 21.54 0.71 -12.15
C ARG A 74 21.44 2.24 -12.32
N SER A 75 20.27 2.74 -12.61
CA SER A 75 20.04 4.20 -12.67
C SER A 75 20.18 4.83 -11.27
N LEU A 76 19.65 4.17 -10.25
CA LEU A 76 19.75 4.61 -8.87
C LEU A 76 21.18 4.46 -8.32
N SER A 77 21.90 3.36 -8.64
CA SER A 77 23.25 3.11 -8.15
C SER A 77 24.30 4.11 -8.67
N ARG A 78 24.05 4.73 -9.81
CA ARG A 78 24.90 5.83 -10.32
C ARG A 78 24.75 7.13 -9.53
N GLN A 79 23.64 7.29 -8.84
CA GLN A 79 23.30 8.50 -8.08
C GLN A 79 23.46 8.36 -6.57
N PHE A 80 23.45 7.11 -6.05
CA PHE A 80 23.51 6.82 -4.62
C PHE A 80 24.40 5.60 -4.35
N GLU A 81 25.10 5.64 -3.23
CA GLU A 81 25.90 4.52 -2.74
C GLU A 81 24.96 3.54 -2.02
N PHE A 82 24.71 2.36 -2.60
CA PHE A 82 23.87 1.33 -1.99
C PHE A 82 24.67 0.49 -1.00
N THR A 83 24.20 0.42 0.24
CA THR A 83 24.81 -0.39 1.31
C THR A 83 24.21 -1.79 1.45
N THR A 84 23.12 -2.10 0.77
CA THR A 84 22.49 -3.42 0.82
C THR A 84 22.49 -4.09 -0.55
N PRO A 85 22.99 -5.35 -0.66
CA PRO A 85 22.90 -6.08 -1.90
C PRO A 85 21.44 -6.35 -2.25
N PHE A 86 21.01 -5.86 -3.39
CA PHE A 86 19.70 -6.16 -3.96
C PHE A 86 19.64 -7.65 -4.33
N GLN A 87 18.63 -8.36 -3.84
CA GLN A 87 18.25 -9.65 -4.39
C GLN A 87 17.08 -9.44 -5.35
N PRO A 88 17.29 -9.53 -6.67
CA PRO A 88 16.20 -9.46 -7.63
C PRO A 88 15.27 -10.65 -7.40
N ALA A 89 13.97 -10.41 -7.29
CA ALA A 89 12.99 -11.47 -7.42
C ALA A 89 13.10 -12.05 -8.83
N SER A 90 13.53 -13.29 -8.93
CA SER A 90 14.03 -13.92 -10.16
C SER A 90 12.95 -14.38 -11.15
N SER A 91 11.71 -13.87 -11.05
CA SER A 91 10.66 -14.22 -12.02
C SER A 91 9.65 -13.09 -12.21
N ALA A 92 9.31 -12.82 -13.46
CA ALA A 92 8.22 -11.94 -13.85
C ALA A 92 6.92 -12.38 -13.17
N GLY A 93 6.24 -11.43 -12.50
CA GLY A 93 4.98 -11.72 -11.80
C GLY A 93 5.11 -12.03 -10.30
N THR A 94 6.32 -12.12 -9.75
CA THR A 94 6.52 -12.31 -8.31
C THR A 94 6.48 -10.97 -7.57
N LEU A 95 5.74 -10.92 -6.46
CA LEU A 95 5.74 -9.80 -5.54
C LEU A 95 7.13 -9.61 -4.95
N GLY A 96 7.73 -8.44 -5.16
CA GLY A 96 9.02 -8.10 -4.61
C GLY A 96 8.92 -6.95 -3.61
N ALA A 97 9.72 -7.01 -2.56
CA ALA A 97 9.95 -5.91 -1.63
C ALA A 97 11.45 -5.61 -1.61
N SER A 98 11.80 -4.35 -1.77
CA SER A 98 13.19 -3.89 -1.74
C SER A 98 13.31 -2.67 -0.84
N VAL A 99 14.39 -2.58 -0.07
CA VAL A 99 14.67 -1.44 0.79
C VAL A 99 15.83 -0.66 0.21
N ILE A 100 15.67 0.64 0.05
CA ILE A 100 16.69 1.53 -0.47
C ILE A 100 16.96 2.65 0.55
N ASN A 101 18.23 2.83 0.88
CA ASN A 101 18.68 3.97 1.67
C ASN A 101 18.85 5.19 0.75
N THR A 102 17.94 6.13 0.83
CA THR A 102 17.92 7.29 -0.06
C THR A 102 18.21 8.61 0.63
N GLY A 103 18.53 8.57 1.94
CA GLY A 103 18.63 9.81 2.72
C GLY A 103 17.30 10.57 2.78
N LYS A 104 17.17 11.50 3.71
CA LYS A 104 15.91 12.19 4.01
C LYS A 104 15.20 12.72 2.76
N PHE A 105 13.98 12.25 2.47
CA PHE A 105 13.00 12.73 1.47
C PHE A 105 13.42 12.80 -0.01
N ALA A 106 14.70 13.00 -0.33
CA ALA A 106 15.17 13.11 -1.72
C ALA A 106 14.97 11.80 -2.51
N GLY A 107 14.99 10.67 -1.82
CA GLY A 107 14.98 9.36 -2.44
C GLY A 107 13.72 8.99 -3.18
N THR A 108 12.56 9.36 -2.67
CA THR A 108 11.29 9.03 -3.33
C THR A 108 11.17 9.69 -4.71
N ASN A 109 11.65 10.93 -4.85
CA ASN A 109 11.61 11.63 -6.13
C ASN A 109 12.61 11.05 -7.13
N VAL A 110 13.75 10.58 -6.66
CA VAL A 110 14.76 9.93 -7.50
C VAL A 110 14.27 8.57 -7.99
N ILE A 111 13.58 7.79 -7.14
CA ILE A 111 12.93 6.55 -7.54
C ILE A 111 11.88 6.83 -8.63
N VAL A 112 11.05 7.85 -8.46
CA VAL A 112 10.07 8.28 -9.47
C VAL A 112 10.77 8.66 -10.77
N SER A 113 11.87 9.41 -10.72
CA SER A 113 12.66 9.77 -11.90
C SER A 113 13.27 8.55 -12.58
N ALA A 114 13.79 7.57 -11.81
CA ALA A 114 14.31 6.34 -12.36
C ALA A 114 13.22 5.49 -13.03
N LEU A 115 12.03 5.41 -12.42
CA LEU A 115 10.88 4.72 -13.01
C LEU A 115 10.39 5.42 -14.28
N SER A 116 10.49 6.74 -14.37
CA SER A 116 10.09 7.51 -15.57
C SER A 116 10.97 7.24 -16.79
N THR A 117 12.14 6.63 -16.63
CA THR A 117 12.96 6.17 -17.76
C THR A 117 12.38 4.95 -18.46
N LEU A 118 11.58 4.15 -17.76
CA LEU A 118 10.96 2.93 -18.30
C LEU A 118 9.57 3.20 -18.90
N GLY A 119 8.94 4.29 -18.52
CA GLY A 119 7.58 4.58 -18.97
C GLY A 119 7.01 5.84 -18.35
N THR A 120 5.70 6.00 -18.53
CA THR A 120 4.95 7.11 -17.94
C THR A 120 4.54 6.77 -16.51
N VAL A 121 5.02 7.56 -15.55
CA VAL A 121 4.70 7.42 -14.12
C VAL A 121 3.60 8.41 -13.73
N ASN A 122 2.50 7.89 -13.20
CA ASN A 122 1.43 8.68 -12.63
C ASN A 122 1.28 8.38 -11.13
N THR A 123 1.19 9.42 -10.31
CA THR A 123 0.89 9.25 -8.88
C THR A 123 -0.60 9.04 -8.69
N ILE A 124 -0.99 7.88 -8.17
CA ILE A 124 -2.40 7.57 -7.85
C ILE A 124 -2.80 8.28 -6.57
N THR A 125 -1.97 8.15 -5.52
CA THR A 125 -2.19 8.77 -4.21
C THR A 125 -0.89 8.84 -3.42
N SER A 126 -0.79 9.82 -2.52
CA SER A 126 0.38 10.00 -1.66
C SER A 126 -0.02 10.33 -0.23
N PRO A 127 -0.52 9.34 0.53
CA PRO A 127 -0.91 9.56 1.91
C PRO A 127 0.29 9.75 2.83
N SER A 128 0.09 10.57 3.86
CA SER A 128 1.02 10.72 4.98
C SER A 128 0.26 10.57 6.29
N LEU A 129 0.83 9.84 7.22
CA LEU A 129 0.21 9.61 8.52
C LEU A 129 1.25 9.60 9.64
N LYS A 130 0.81 9.92 10.85
CA LYS A 130 1.60 9.81 12.07
C LYS A 130 0.95 8.80 13.01
N THR A 131 1.76 7.96 13.61
CA THR A 131 1.33 7.01 14.64
C THR A 131 2.38 6.89 15.73
N LEU A 132 2.00 6.31 16.84
CA LEU A 132 2.95 5.93 17.90
C LEU A 132 3.54 4.56 17.60
N ASN A 133 4.68 4.30 18.24
CA ASN A 133 5.28 2.97 18.20
C ASN A 133 4.29 1.89 18.65
N LEU A 134 4.26 0.74 17.96
CA LEU A 134 3.35 -0.39 18.19
C LEU A 134 1.86 -0.08 18.04
N ARG A 135 1.49 1.04 17.44
CA ARG A 135 0.09 1.40 17.18
C ARG A 135 -0.27 1.25 15.71
N PRO A 136 -1.34 0.48 15.41
CA PRO A 136 -1.82 0.39 14.03
C PRO A 136 -2.36 1.73 13.56
N ALA A 137 -2.05 2.06 12.32
CA ALA A 137 -2.48 3.29 11.68
C ALA A 137 -3.16 2.94 10.34
N PRO A 138 -4.50 2.91 10.31
CA PRO A 138 -5.24 2.68 9.09
C PRO A 138 -5.37 3.96 8.26
N ILE A 139 -5.25 3.84 6.94
CA ILE A 139 -5.58 4.85 5.95
C ILE A 139 -6.53 4.24 4.94
N GLN A 140 -7.57 4.96 4.60
CA GLN A 140 -8.47 4.61 3.53
C GLN A 140 -8.71 5.82 2.63
N ILE A 141 -8.41 5.65 1.34
CA ILE A 141 -8.70 6.63 0.29
C ILE A 141 -9.50 5.88 -0.76
N ALA A 142 -10.81 6.01 -0.69
CA ALA A 142 -11.72 5.21 -1.48
C ALA A 142 -12.82 6.07 -2.10
N ARG A 143 -13.36 5.57 -3.20
CA ARG A 143 -14.51 6.11 -3.91
C ARG A 143 -15.64 5.09 -3.91
N GLN A 144 -16.83 5.54 -3.62
CA GLN A 144 -18.03 4.73 -3.73
C GLN A 144 -18.69 4.97 -5.09
N ILE A 145 -18.99 3.90 -5.81
CA ILE A 145 -19.59 3.91 -7.13
C ILE A 145 -20.96 3.27 -7.02
N GLY A 146 -22.00 4.02 -7.42
CA GLY A 146 -23.37 3.50 -7.51
C GLY A 146 -23.56 2.75 -8.82
N TYR A 147 -24.34 1.68 -8.77
CA TYR A 147 -24.74 0.89 -9.92
C TYR A 147 -26.18 0.38 -9.75
N ILE A 148 -26.82 -0.04 -10.84
CA ILE A 148 -28.16 -0.63 -10.81
C ILE A 148 -28.05 -2.11 -10.49
N GLN A 149 -28.32 -2.46 -9.22
CA GLN A 149 -28.25 -3.85 -8.75
C GLN A 149 -29.38 -4.71 -9.31
N SER A 150 -30.59 -4.15 -9.35
CA SER A 150 -31.74 -4.79 -9.99
C SER A 150 -32.74 -3.77 -10.48
N SER A 151 -33.45 -4.10 -11.54
CA SER A 151 -34.61 -3.37 -11.97
C SER A 151 -35.79 -4.30 -12.13
N GLN A 152 -36.97 -3.87 -11.76
CA GLN A 152 -38.20 -4.65 -11.87
C GLN A 152 -39.23 -3.83 -12.64
N ILE A 153 -39.90 -4.48 -13.59
CA ILE A 153 -41.02 -3.89 -14.31
C ILE A 153 -42.26 -4.67 -13.91
N SER A 154 -43.22 -4.01 -13.28
CA SER A 154 -44.52 -4.58 -12.96
C SER A 154 -45.54 -3.97 -13.92
N GLN A 155 -46.19 -4.83 -14.71
CA GLN A 155 -47.35 -4.48 -15.53
C GLN A 155 -48.61 -4.81 -14.74
N THR A 156 -49.41 -3.80 -14.44
CA THR A 156 -50.74 -3.96 -13.84
C THR A 156 -51.76 -3.66 -14.91
N GLU A 157 -52.60 -4.62 -15.19
CA GLU A 157 -53.69 -4.47 -16.18
C GLU A 157 -54.59 -3.30 -15.80
N GLY A 158 -54.62 -2.24 -16.66
CA GLY A 158 -55.41 -1.05 -16.43
C GLY A 158 -54.72 0.14 -15.75
N ALA A 159 -53.52 -0.03 -15.22
CA ALA A 159 -52.80 1.03 -14.48
C ALA A 159 -51.44 1.50 -15.10
N GLY A 160 -51.00 0.85 -16.21
CA GLY A 160 -49.72 1.18 -16.84
C GLY A 160 -48.53 0.39 -16.28
N THR A 161 -47.34 0.72 -16.75
CA THR A 161 -46.09 0.06 -16.39
C THR A 161 -45.41 0.84 -15.26
N LEU A 162 -45.18 0.22 -14.12
CA LEU A 162 -44.39 0.77 -13.01
C LEU A 162 -43.02 0.10 -12.99
N GLY A 163 -41.96 0.90 -13.14
CA GLY A 163 -40.58 0.43 -13.03
C GLY A 163 -39.98 0.78 -11.68
N GLY A 164 -39.41 -0.21 -10.99
CA GLY A 164 -38.62 -0.04 -9.76
C GLY A 164 -37.15 -0.28 -10.04
N LEU A 165 -36.27 0.60 -9.54
CA LEU A 165 -34.80 0.46 -9.61
C LEU A 165 -34.25 0.29 -8.20
N THR A 166 -33.42 -0.72 -7.99
CA THR A 166 -32.68 -0.89 -6.73
C THR A 166 -31.22 -0.55 -6.95
N PRO A 167 -30.71 0.54 -6.34
CA PRO A 167 -29.31 0.89 -6.45
C PRO A 167 -28.45 0.00 -5.55
N GLY A 168 -27.27 -0.37 -6.04
CA GLY A 168 -26.19 -0.95 -5.27
C GLY A 168 -25.00 0.01 -5.21
N PHE A 169 -24.09 -0.23 -4.28
CA PHE A 169 -22.86 0.55 -4.16
C PHE A 169 -21.66 -0.37 -4.02
N VAL A 170 -20.57 -0.01 -4.69
CA VAL A 170 -19.29 -0.67 -4.55
C VAL A 170 -18.22 0.35 -4.20
N THR A 171 -17.34 -0.01 -3.25
CA THR A 171 -16.24 0.85 -2.83
C THR A 171 -14.93 0.37 -3.43
N VAL A 172 -14.27 1.25 -4.16
CA VAL A 172 -12.95 0.99 -4.77
C VAL A 172 -11.95 2.05 -4.32
N GLY A 173 -10.69 1.68 -4.23
CA GLY A 173 -9.61 2.59 -3.86
C GLY A 173 -8.46 1.91 -3.13
N PHE A 174 -7.77 2.70 -2.32
CA PHE A 174 -6.60 2.31 -1.54
C PHE A 174 -6.93 2.24 -0.06
N ASN A 175 -6.61 1.11 0.55
CA ASN A 175 -6.69 0.90 1.99
C ASN A 175 -5.36 0.33 2.47
N MET A 176 -4.77 0.93 3.51
CA MET A 176 -3.51 0.50 4.09
C MET A 176 -3.58 0.58 5.61
N THR A 177 -3.13 -0.46 6.27
CA THR A 177 -2.88 -0.46 7.70
C THR A 177 -1.40 -0.74 7.93
N VAL A 178 -0.74 0.09 8.73
CA VAL A 178 0.68 -0.05 9.05
C VAL A 178 0.87 -0.05 10.55
N VAL A 179 1.76 -0.92 11.03
CA VAL A 179 2.18 -1.00 12.43
C VAL A 179 3.69 -0.90 12.48
N PRO A 180 4.26 0.24 12.90
CA PRO A 180 5.68 0.37 13.13
C PRO A 180 6.07 -0.21 14.49
N ARG A 181 7.16 -0.97 14.53
CA ARG A 181 7.81 -1.46 15.74
C ARG A 181 9.25 -0.98 15.76
N LEU A 182 9.55 0.05 16.54
CA LEU A 182 10.91 0.53 16.72
C LEU A 182 11.73 -0.46 17.54
N LEU A 183 12.92 -0.79 17.06
CA LEU A 183 13.91 -1.55 17.79
C LEU A 183 14.76 -0.59 18.65
N ALA A 184 15.28 -1.09 19.77
CA ALA A 184 15.91 -0.25 20.79
C ALA A 184 17.17 0.50 20.34
N GLN A 185 17.78 0.13 19.21
CA GLN A 185 19.04 0.69 18.73
C GLN A 185 18.93 1.13 17.27
N ASN A 186 19.62 2.23 16.93
CA ASN A 186 19.90 2.70 15.56
C ASN A 186 18.70 3.10 14.68
N GLU A 187 17.60 3.56 15.27
CA GLU A 187 16.40 3.96 14.48
C GLU A 187 15.91 2.86 13.53
N GLU A 188 16.30 1.62 13.78
CA GLU A 188 15.76 0.46 13.09
C GLU A 188 14.33 0.20 13.51
N MET A 189 13.53 -0.25 12.56
CA MET A 189 12.14 -0.65 12.81
C MET A 189 11.75 -1.87 11.99
N ILE A 190 10.80 -2.61 12.51
CA ILE A 190 10.02 -3.58 11.76
C ILE A 190 8.72 -2.90 11.39
N LEU A 191 8.45 -2.82 10.10
CA LEU A 191 7.23 -2.27 9.55
C LEU A 191 6.34 -3.41 9.10
N GLN A 192 5.28 -3.67 9.83
CA GLN A 192 4.21 -4.57 9.40
C GLN A 192 3.17 -3.78 8.63
N TYR A 193 2.80 -4.23 7.45
CA TYR A 193 1.83 -3.56 6.60
C TYR A 193 0.83 -4.52 5.99
N SER A 194 -0.39 -4.03 5.84
CA SER A 194 -1.48 -4.66 5.12
C SER A 194 -2.05 -3.64 4.15
N ILE A 195 -2.01 -3.95 2.86
CA ILE A 195 -2.44 -3.04 1.80
C ILE A 195 -3.48 -3.76 0.95
N ASN A 196 -4.57 -3.06 0.68
CA ASN A 196 -5.61 -3.46 -0.26
C ASN A 196 -5.81 -2.34 -1.27
N ILE A 197 -5.68 -2.69 -2.56
CA ILE A 197 -5.95 -1.78 -3.67
C ILE A 197 -7.04 -2.41 -4.51
N SER A 198 -8.11 -1.66 -4.73
CA SER A 198 -9.19 -2.05 -5.61
C SER A 198 -9.47 -0.98 -6.66
N ALA A 199 -9.74 -1.40 -7.88
CA ALA A 199 -10.09 -0.53 -8.98
C ALA A 199 -11.28 -1.11 -9.73
N LEU A 200 -12.20 -0.24 -10.17
CA LEU A 200 -13.24 -0.62 -11.10
C LEU A 200 -12.61 -0.70 -12.49
N ASN A 201 -12.65 -1.89 -13.08
CA ASN A 201 -12.20 -2.14 -14.44
C ASN A 201 -13.29 -1.73 -15.43
N GLU A 202 -14.48 -2.27 -15.26
CA GLU A 202 -15.62 -2.02 -16.14
C GLU A 202 -16.94 -2.10 -15.36
N LEU A 203 -17.93 -1.34 -15.78
CA LEU A 203 -19.31 -1.47 -15.34
C LEU A 203 -20.10 -2.12 -16.49
N ARG A 204 -20.22 -3.45 -16.47
CA ARG A 204 -20.97 -4.18 -17.47
C ARG A 204 -22.45 -3.94 -17.28
N SER A 205 -23.11 -3.64 -18.37
CA SER A 205 -24.57 -3.40 -18.39
C SER A 205 -25.22 -4.47 -19.26
N GLU A 206 -26.15 -5.22 -18.67
CA GLU A 206 -26.97 -6.18 -19.38
C GLU A 206 -28.43 -5.72 -19.36
N GLU A 207 -29.09 -5.83 -20.51
CA GLU A 207 -30.47 -5.44 -20.68
C GLU A 207 -31.28 -6.61 -21.26
N ALA A 208 -32.31 -7.02 -20.54
CA ALA A 208 -33.21 -8.08 -20.97
C ALA A 208 -34.67 -7.77 -20.60
N GLY A 209 -35.57 -7.81 -21.57
CA GLY A 209 -37.00 -7.59 -21.34
C GLY A 209 -37.37 -6.20 -20.80
N GLY A 210 -36.58 -5.17 -21.13
CA GLY A 210 -36.75 -3.79 -20.61
C GLY A 210 -36.18 -3.58 -19.20
N THR A 211 -35.52 -4.60 -18.62
CA THR A 211 -34.88 -4.56 -17.32
C THR A 211 -33.39 -4.42 -17.50
N LYS A 212 -32.77 -3.41 -16.85
CA LYS A 212 -31.33 -3.15 -16.89
C LYS A 212 -30.69 -3.55 -15.58
N ILE A 213 -29.61 -4.30 -15.67
CA ILE A 213 -28.75 -4.68 -14.52
C ILE A 213 -27.34 -4.25 -14.84
N GLU A 214 -26.63 -3.72 -13.84
CA GLU A 214 -25.23 -3.34 -13.96
C GLU A 214 -24.41 -4.23 -13.03
N MET A 215 -23.27 -4.73 -13.55
CA MET A 215 -22.36 -5.60 -12.82
C MET A 215 -20.99 -4.96 -12.80
N PRO A 216 -20.52 -4.47 -11.64
CA PRO A 216 -19.18 -3.92 -11.52
C PRO A 216 -18.13 -5.03 -11.58
N ASP A 217 -17.18 -4.91 -12.50
CA ASP A 217 -15.98 -5.73 -12.59
C ASP A 217 -14.85 -5.05 -11.83
N ILE A 218 -14.35 -5.68 -10.76
CA ILE A 218 -13.42 -5.06 -9.82
C ILE A 218 -12.15 -5.89 -9.69
N ASP A 219 -11.03 -5.25 -9.98
CA ASP A 219 -9.70 -5.77 -9.69
C ASP A 219 -9.33 -5.45 -8.24
N THR A 220 -8.99 -6.47 -7.47
CA THR A 220 -8.54 -6.30 -6.07
C THR A 220 -7.17 -6.94 -5.87
N ARG A 221 -6.28 -6.22 -5.21
CA ARG A 221 -4.91 -6.64 -4.90
C ARG A 221 -4.63 -6.46 -3.43
N ASN A 222 -4.24 -7.54 -2.76
CA ASN A 222 -3.99 -7.58 -1.33
C ASN A 222 -2.54 -7.93 -1.03
N PHE A 223 -1.96 -7.25 -0.04
CA PHE A 223 -0.61 -7.49 0.45
C PHE A 223 -0.56 -7.48 1.95
N ASN A 224 0.08 -8.47 2.52
CA ASN A 224 0.40 -8.52 3.93
C ASN A 224 1.84 -9.00 4.07
N SER A 225 2.68 -8.18 4.70
CA SER A 225 4.06 -8.58 4.98
C SER A 225 4.65 -7.74 6.10
N GLU A 226 5.83 -8.12 6.55
CA GLU A 226 6.64 -7.32 7.43
C GLU A 226 8.06 -7.20 6.88
N VAL A 227 8.69 -6.07 7.12
CA VAL A 227 10.03 -5.77 6.63
C VAL A 227 10.81 -5.01 7.71
N ARG A 228 12.11 -5.27 7.79
CA ARG A 228 13.05 -4.53 8.64
C ARG A 228 13.73 -3.46 7.80
N LEU A 229 13.74 -2.23 8.31
CA LEU A 229 14.36 -1.08 7.66
C LEU A 229 14.74 -0.03 8.70
N HIS A 230 15.59 0.94 8.29
CA HIS A 230 15.94 2.09 9.11
C HIS A 230 15.00 3.27 8.83
N ALA A 231 14.90 4.16 9.79
CA ALA A 231 14.20 5.42 9.58
C ALA A 231 14.83 6.22 8.42
N GLY A 232 14.00 6.69 7.50
CA GLY A 232 14.43 7.39 6.29
C GLY A 232 14.73 6.50 5.09
N GLU A 233 14.82 5.17 5.27
CA GLU A 233 14.89 4.25 4.12
C GLU A 233 13.52 4.10 3.46
N THR A 234 13.52 3.91 2.16
CA THR A 234 12.29 3.72 1.39
C THR A 234 12.10 2.25 1.04
N LEU A 235 10.99 1.68 1.50
CA LEU A 235 10.50 0.39 1.07
C LEU A 235 9.81 0.53 -0.28
N ILE A 236 10.24 -0.27 -1.25
CA ILE A 236 9.63 -0.35 -2.57
C ILE A 236 8.90 -1.68 -2.68
N LEU A 237 7.59 -1.62 -2.89
CA LEU A 237 6.76 -2.78 -3.18
C LEU A 237 6.39 -2.76 -4.66
N HIS A 238 6.66 -3.87 -5.34
CA HIS A 238 6.43 -4.03 -6.78
C HIS A 238 5.90 -5.42 -7.09
N GLY A 239 5.47 -5.64 -8.33
CA GLY A 239 5.01 -6.96 -8.78
C GLY A 239 3.54 -7.01 -9.19
N PHE A 240 2.91 -5.84 -9.41
CA PHE A 240 1.50 -5.74 -9.83
C PHE A 240 1.42 -5.31 -11.26
N GLU A 241 1.76 -6.21 -12.14
CA GLU A 241 1.68 -5.95 -13.56
C GLU A 241 0.34 -6.41 -14.11
N GLN A 242 -0.30 -5.53 -14.85
CA GLN A 242 -1.51 -5.81 -15.62
C GLN A 242 -1.17 -5.64 -17.10
N ASP A 243 -1.35 -6.71 -17.85
CA ASP A 243 -1.14 -6.74 -19.30
C ASP A 243 -2.51 -6.61 -20.00
N ASN A 244 -2.70 -5.53 -20.71
CA ASN A 244 -3.90 -5.30 -21.48
C ASN A 244 -3.56 -5.41 -22.98
N HIS A 245 -4.02 -6.49 -23.61
CA HIS A 245 -3.77 -6.77 -25.03
C HIS A 245 -5.04 -6.55 -25.85
N THR A 246 -5.04 -5.48 -26.64
CA THR A 246 -6.12 -5.21 -27.59
C THR A 246 -5.65 -5.52 -29.00
N SER A 247 -6.25 -6.55 -29.62
CA SER A 247 -5.98 -6.92 -31.01
C SER A 247 -7.21 -6.59 -31.87
N ASN A 248 -7.07 -5.65 -32.77
CA ASN A 248 -8.12 -5.28 -33.72
C ASN A 248 -7.68 -5.67 -35.13
N ARG A 249 -8.38 -6.62 -35.74
CA ARG A 249 -8.14 -7.12 -37.09
C ARG A 249 -9.33 -6.81 -37.96
N ARG A 250 -9.10 -6.03 -39.00
CA ARG A 250 -10.13 -5.68 -40.01
C ARG A 250 -9.64 -6.02 -41.39
N GLY A 251 -10.50 -6.62 -42.22
CA GLY A 251 -10.21 -6.93 -43.61
C GLY A 251 -11.31 -7.81 -44.24
N MET A 252 -11.54 -7.69 -45.52
CA MET A 252 -12.35 -8.64 -46.30
C MET A 252 -11.47 -9.83 -46.67
N GLY A 253 -11.80 -11.02 -46.16
CA GLY A 253 -11.01 -12.24 -46.37
C GLY A 253 -9.94 -12.43 -45.28
N SER A 254 -8.66 -12.37 -45.61
CA SER A 254 -7.56 -12.49 -44.63
C SER A 254 -7.12 -11.14 -44.09
N PRO A 255 -6.94 -10.97 -42.77
CA PRO A 255 -6.42 -9.73 -42.17
C PRO A 255 -5.01 -9.33 -42.65
N PHE A 256 -4.31 -10.26 -43.27
CA PHE A 256 -2.96 -10.06 -43.81
C PHE A 256 -2.95 -9.69 -45.29
N ALA A 257 -4.10 -9.64 -45.95
CA ALA A 257 -4.19 -9.25 -47.36
C ALA A 257 -4.16 -7.72 -47.49
N TRP A 258 -2.98 -7.12 -47.37
CA TRP A 258 -2.76 -5.66 -47.45
C TRP A 258 -3.27 -5.04 -48.78
N MET A 259 -3.26 -5.80 -49.86
CA MET A 259 -3.80 -5.37 -51.16
C MET A 259 -5.33 -5.21 -51.17
N LEU A 260 -6.06 -5.81 -50.25
CA LEU A 260 -7.53 -5.78 -50.12
C LEU A 260 -8.00 -4.97 -48.90
N GLY A 261 -7.16 -4.07 -48.37
CA GLY A 261 -7.50 -3.21 -47.26
C GLY A 261 -7.51 -3.91 -45.90
N GLY A 262 -6.80 -5.05 -45.78
CA GLY A 262 -6.59 -5.74 -44.51
C GLY A 262 -5.68 -4.92 -43.60
N SER A 263 -6.08 -4.68 -42.37
CA SER A 263 -5.23 -4.09 -41.33
C SER A 263 -5.29 -4.91 -40.05
N ALA A 264 -4.10 -5.19 -39.49
CA ALA A 264 -3.96 -5.80 -38.19
C ALA A 264 -3.25 -4.78 -37.28
N ARG A 265 -3.92 -4.30 -36.23
CA ARG A 265 -3.33 -3.42 -35.23
C ARG A 265 -3.42 -4.10 -33.89
N GLY A 266 -2.28 -4.45 -33.35
CA GLY A 266 -2.13 -4.91 -31.98
C GLY A 266 -1.63 -3.74 -31.12
N GLN A 267 -2.32 -3.44 -30.03
CA GLN A 267 -1.84 -2.53 -29.01
C GLN A 267 -1.72 -3.31 -27.71
N ARG A 268 -0.52 -3.33 -27.18
CA ARG A 268 -0.23 -3.93 -25.88
C ARG A 268 0.16 -2.82 -24.94
N GLN A 269 -0.57 -2.71 -23.84
CA GLN A 269 -0.28 -1.76 -22.78
C GLN A 269 -0.09 -2.53 -21.50
N ARG A 270 1.05 -2.32 -20.87
CA ARG A 270 1.38 -2.95 -19.60
C ARG A 270 1.46 -1.87 -18.54
N THR A 271 0.73 -2.07 -17.46
CA THR A 271 0.72 -1.16 -16.30
C THR A 271 1.18 -1.91 -15.08
N ALA A 272 2.14 -1.34 -14.37
CA ALA A 272 2.62 -1.84 -13.09
C ALA A 272 2.26 -0.85 -11.97
N ILE A 273 1.89 -1.37 -10.80
CA ILE A 273 1.72 -0.56 -9.60
C ILE A 273 2.95 -0.69 -8.73
N VAL A 274 3.49 0.43 -8.31
CA VAL A 274 4.64 0.53 -7.41
C VAL A 274 4.23 1.32 -6.18
N ILE A 275 4.48 0.78 -4.99
CA ILE A 275 4.19 1.45 -3.74
C ILE A 275 5.51 1.74 -3.03
N LEU A 276 5.69 2.99 -2.66
CA LEU A 276 6.84 3.48 -1.90
C LEU A 276 6.37 3.82 -0.50
N ILE A 277 7.06 3.34 0.54
CA ILE A 277 6.76 3.66 1.93
C ILE A 277 8.06 4.09 2.61
N THR A 278 8.08 5.32 3.12
CA THR A 278 9.23 5.90 3.82
C THR A 278 8.81 6.25 5.24
N PRO A 279 9.27 5.51 6.25
CA PRO A 279 9.06 5.85 7.65
C PRO A 279 10.10 6.85 8.13
N GLU A 280 9.66 7.77 8.97
CA GLU A 280 10.51 8.72 9.70
C GLU A 280 10.19 8.68 11.17
N VAL A 281 11.21 8.63 12.01
CA VAL A 281 11.06 8.74 13.45
C VAL A 281 11.10 10.22 13.82
N GLY A 282 10.01 10.72 14.39
CA GLY A 282 9.97 12.06 14.98
C GLY A 282 10.89 12.13 16.19
N SER A 283 11.69 13.19 16.28
CA SER A 283 12.39 13.51 17.54
C SER A 283 11.32 13.60 18.63
N SER A 284 11.50 12.87 19.74
CA SER A 284 10.69 13.07 20.93
C SER A 284 10.65 14.57 21.22
N ILE A 285 9.47 15.14 21.29
CA ILE A 285 9.33 16.49 21.84
C ILE A 285 9.82 16.34 23.27
N SER A 286 11.08 16.73 23.49
CA SER A 286 11.59 16.90 24.85
C SER A 286 10.65 17.89 25.49
N ALA A 287 9.87 17.44 26.46
CA ALA A 287 9.05 18.31 27.26
C ALA A 287 9.98 19.37 27.82
N MET A 288 9.88 20.61 27.31
CA MET A 288 10.41 21.77 27.97
C MET A 288 9.76 21.80 29.36
N ARG A 289 10.54 21.41 30.37
CA ARG A 289 10.29 21.79 31.75
C ARG A 289 10.70 23.23 31.96
#